data_5ce26b641074e97f599846943a8d3550
#
_entry.id   5ce26b641074e97f599846943a8d3550
#
_cell.length_a   1.000
_cell.length_b   1.000
_cell.length_c   1.000
_cell.angle_alpha   90.00
_cell.angle_beta   90.00
_cell.angle_gamma   90.00
#
_symmetry.space_group_name_H-M   'P 1'
#
loop_
_entity.id
_entity.type
_entity.pdbx_description
1 polymer ?
#
loop_
_entity_poly.entity_id
_entity_poly.type
_entity_poly.pdbx_seq_one_letter_code
_entity_poly.pdbx_strand_id
1 'polypeptide(L)'
;MNLSGKVALITGAAQGLGKAFSETLLSKGAKVCLADIKVQEGQITTDALRKKFGKDSAFFIKCDVTSEKEFANVFQAIKSRYGRLDILVNNAGIVDEKNWRKLIEINLLSVMQGTQLGIETMSKDHGGNGGVIINVSSAAGLQPMFITPAYCASKFGVVGYTRSLAGIECC
;
A
#
# COMPACT_ATOMS: atom_id res chain seq x y z
N MET A 1 -1.88 15.70 -13.77
CA MET A 1 -2.22 14.30 -14.02
C MET A 1 -3.67 14.07 -13.59
N ASN A 2 -4.49 13.47 -14.43
CA ASN A 2 -5.87 13.10 -14.10
C ASN A 2 -5.92 11.58 -13.85
N LEU A 3 -6.48 11.17 -12.71
CA LEU A 3 -6.63 9.76 -12.31
C LEU A 3 -8.09 9.31 -12.29
N SER A 4 -8.97 10.02 -13.01
CA SER A 4 -10.40 9.67 -13.09
C SER A 4 -10.59 8.23 -13.55
N GLY A 5 -11.43 7.48 -12.82
CA GLY A 5 -11.69 6.06 -13.08
C GLY A 5 -10.59 5.09 -12.62
N LYS A 6 -9.46 5.57 -12.10
CA LYS A 6 -8.40 4.72 -11.52
C LYS A 6 -8.76 4.32 -10.09
N VAL A 7 -8.33 3.12 -9.70
CA VAL A 7 -8.54 2.55 -8.38
C VAL A 7 -7.20 2.34 -7.69
N ALA A 8 -7.07 2.84 -6.47
CA ALA A 8 -5.86 2.71 -5.67
C ALA A 8 -6.10 1.92 -4.38
N LEU A 9 -5.10 1.12 -3.99
CA LEU A 9 -4.96 0.50 -2.67
C LEU A 9 -3.80 1.15 -1.94
N ILE A 10 -4.04 1.56 -0.69
CA ILE A 10 -2.98 2.11 0.17
C ILE A 10 -3.00 1.36 1.49
N THR A 11 -1.86 0.77 1.89
CA THR A 11 -1.69 0.13 3.19
C THR A 11 -1.18 1.14 4.22
N GLY A 12 -1.55 0.96 5.51
CA GLY A 12 -1.20 1.92 6.56
C GLY A 12 -1.89 3.27 6.34
N ALA A 13 -3.14 3.25 5.85
CA ALA A 13 -3.82 4.43 5.33
C ALA A 13 -4.69 5.17 6.36
N ALA A 14 -4.81 4.67 7.60
CA ALA A 14 -5.63 5.32 8.63
C ALA A 14 -5.12 6.70 9.04
N GLN A 15 -3.80 6.93 8.92
CA GLN A 15 -3.14 8.17 9.37
C GLN A 15 -1.86 8.47 8.58
N GLY A 16 -1.18 9.57 8.92
CA GLY A 16 0.17 9.90 8.42
C GLY A 16 0.26 9.97 6.90
N LEU A 17 1.34 9.41 6.34
CA LEU A 17 1.61 9.43 4.91
C LEU A 17 0.55 8.68 4.10
N GLY A 18 0.06 7.53 4.58
CA GLY A 18 -0.96 6.77 3.88
C GLY A 18 -2.27 7.55 3.72
N LYS A 19 -2.70 8.29 4.76
CA LYS A 19 -3.82 9.22 4.67
C LYS A 19 -3.55 10.33 3.65
N ALA A 20 -2.35 10.93 3.66
CA ALA A 20 -1.98 11.98 2.72
C ALA A 20 -1.95 11.49 1.26
N PHE A 21 -1.43 10.29 1.02
CA PHE A 21 -1.51 9.64 -0.30
C PHE A 21 -2.97 9.43 -0.73
N SER A 22 -3.82 8.92 0.18
CA SER A 22 -5.24 8.72 -0.09
C SER A 22 -5.92 10.02 -0.51
N GLU A 23 -5.71 11.09 0.25
CA GLU A 23 -6.28 12.40 -0.05
C GLU A 23 -5.78 12.96 -1.40
N THR A 24 -4.49 12.81 -1.67
CA THR A 24 -3.88 13.26 -2.93
C THR A 24 -4.45 12.51 -4.14
N LEU A 25 -4.57 11.19 -4.07
CA LEU A 25 -5.13 10.40 -5.16
C LEU A 25 -6.60 10.71 -5.40
N LEU A 26 -7.39 10.88 -4.34
CA LEU A 26 -8.79 11.30 -4.41
C LEU A 26 -8.93 12.69 -5.05
N SER A 27 -8.06 13.64 -4.72
CA SER A 27 -8.08 14.98 -5.33
C SER A 27 -7.79 14.98 -6.84
N LYS A 28 -7.18 13.89 -7.35
CA LYS A 28 -6.92 13.67 -8.79
C LYS A 28 -8.00 12.80 -9.46
N GLY A 29 -9.08 12.46 -8.75
CA GLY A 29 -10.23 11.73 -9.28
C GLY A 29 -10.14 10.21 -9.18
N ALA A 30 -9.14 9.66 -8.51
CA ALA A 30 -9.08 8.21 -8.25
C ALA A 30 -10.11 7.80 -7.20
N LYS A 31 -10.47 6.51 -7.18
CA LYS A 31 -11.12 5.85 -6.04
C LYS A 31 -10.08 5.18 -5.18
N VAL A 32 -10.26 5.16 -3.85
CA VAL A 32 -9.23 4.68 -2.92
C VAL A 32 -9.79 3.65 -1.95
N CYS A 33 -9.10 2.51 -1.83
CA CYS A 33 -9.22 1.58 -0.72
C CYS A 33 -8.16 1.92 0.33
N LEU A 34 -8.60 2.25 1.55
CA LEU A 34 -7.74 2.43 2.71
C LEU A 34 -7.66 1.11 3.47
N ALA A 35 -6.47 0.52 3.56
CA ALA A 35 -6.23 -0.70 4.34
C ALA A 35 -5.36 -0.38 5.55
N ASP A 36 -5.83 -0.71 6.76
CA ASP A 36 -5.09 -0.46 7.99
C ASP A 36 -5.57 -1.41 9.10
N ILE A 37 -4.70 -1.67 10.09
CA ILE A 37 -5.06 -2.43 11.28
C ILE A 37 -5.87 -1.57 12.28
N LYS A 38 -5.74 -0.24 12.23
CA LYS A 38 -6.40 0.74 13.10
C LYS A 38 -7.81 1.03 12.61
N VAL A 39 -8.79 0.25 13.10
CA VAL A 39 -10.16 0.30 12.59
C VAL A 39 -10.83 1.66 12.82
N GLN A 40 -10.75 2.19 14.04
CA GLN A 40 -11.42 3.44 14.40
C GLN A 40 -10.87 4.62 13.60
N GLU A 41 -9.54 4.78 13.59
CA GLU A 41 -8.87 5.87 12.85
C GLU A 41 -9.09 5.72 11.34
N GLY A 42 -9.08 4.48 10.83
CA GLY A 42 -9.32 4.19 9.42
C GLY A 42 -10.74 4.58 9.00
N GLN A 43 -11.75 4.29 9.83
CA GLN A 43 -13.12 4.70 9.56
C GLN A 43 -13.30 6.22 9.61
N ILE A 44 -12.76 6.88 10.66
CA ILE A 44 -12.81 8.36 10.79
C ILE A 44 -12.16 9.02 9.56
N THR A 45 -10.98 8.56 9.16
CA THR A 45 -10.28 9.07 7.99
C THR A 45 -11.09 8.86 6.71
N THR A 46 -11.66 7.67 6.52
CA THR A 46 -12.46 7.36 5.33
C THR A 46 -13.72 8.23 5.26
N ASP A 47 -14.42 8.43 6.37
CA ASP A 47 -15.63 9.25 6.40
C ASP A 47 -15.33 10.74 6.12
N ALA A 48 -14.20 11.26 6.65
CA ALA A 48 -13.74 12.59 6.32
C ALA A 48 -13.41 12.75 4.82
N LEU A 49 -12.73 11.76 4.23
CA LEU A 49 -12.42 11.75 2.80
C LEU A 49 -13.68 11.64 1.93
N ARG A 50 -14.63 10.79 2.30
CA ARG A 50 -15.93 10.67 1.62
C ARG A 50 -16.74 11.97 1.66
N LYS A 51 -16.71 12.67 2.80
CA LYS A 51 -17.37 13.97 2.93
C LYS A 51 -16.78 15.01 1.97
N LYS A 52 -15.46 14.95 1.74
CA LYS A 52 -14.74 15.91 0.88
C LYS A 52 -14.82 15.56 -0.61
N PHE A 53 -14.73 14.26 -0.97
CA PHE A 53 -14.56 13.80 -2.35
C PHE A 53 -15.73 12.99 -2.91
N GLY A 54 -16.78 12.76 -2.11
CA GLY A 54 -17.97 12.04 -2.50
C GLY A 54 -18.08 10.65 -1.82
N LYS A 55 -19.33 10.21 -1.62
CA LYS A 55 -19.66 9.01 -0.84
C LYS A 55 -19.00 7.72 -1.36
N ASP A 56 -18.84 7.60 -2.67
CA ASP A 56 -18.28 6.40 -3.31
C ASP A 56 -16.80 6.51 -3.67
N SER A 57 -16.15 7.59 -3.24
CA SER A 57 -14.74 7.87 -3.56
C SER A 57 -13.75 6.98 -2.81
N ALA A 58 -14.08 6.57 -1.59
CA ALA A 58 -13.20 5.79 -0.73
C ALA A 58 -13.95 4.72 0.07
N PHE A 59 -13.23 3.67 0.49
CA PHE A 59 -13.72 2.71 1.47
C PHE A 59 -12.57 2.18 2.32
N PHE A 60 -12.90 1.73 3.52
CA PHE A 60 -11.96 1.19 4.49
C PHE A 60 -12.07 -0.33 4.59
N ILE A 61 -10.95 -0.99 4.71
CA ILE A 61 -10.86 -2.42 5.05
C ILE A 61 -9.85 -2.59 6.20
N LYS A 62 -10.26 -3.24 7.27
CA LYS A 62 -9.35 -3.69 8.32
C LYS A 62 -8.40 -4.72 7.71
N CYS A 63 -7.09 -4.49 7.86
CA CYS A 63 -6.06 -5.40 7.34
C CYS A 63 -4.80 -5.34 8.22
N ASP A 64 -4.41 -6.48 8.75
CA ASP A 64 -3.04 -6.72 9.19
C ASP A 64 -2.24 -7.21 7.98
N VAL A 65 -1.31 -6.40 7.49
CA VAL A 65 -0.50 -6.72 6.30
C VAL A 65 0.45 -7.90 6.51
N THR A 66 0.64 -8.37 7.76
CA THR A 66 1.40 -9.58 8.07
C THR A 66 0.55 -10.85 7.98
N SER A 67 -0.77 -10.73 7.86
CA SER A 67 -1.69 -11.83 7.63
C SER A 67 -1.89 -12.02 6.13
N GLU A 68 -1.31 -13.05 5.54
CA GLU A 68 -1.46 -13.37 4.12
C GLU A 68 -2.93 -13.41 3.68
N LYS A 69 -3.78 -14.05 4.52
CA LYS A 69 -5.21 -14.18 4.25
C LYS A 69 -5.92 -12.82 4.27
N GLU A 70 -5.66 -11.98 5.29
CA GLU A 70 -6.30 -10.67 5.36
C GLU A 70 -5.85 -9.79 4.20
N PHE A 71 -4.55 -9.81 3.86
CA PHE A 71 -4.02 -9.00 2.77
C PHE A 71 -4.58 -9.44 1.41
N ALA A 72 -4.64 -10.75 1.11
CA ALA A 72 -5.27 -11.26 -0.11
C ALA A 72 -6.75 -10.88 -0.20
N ASN A 73 -7.49 -10.92 0.93
CA ASN A 73 -8.90 -10.52 0.97
C ASN A 73 -9.11 -9.05 0.58
N VAL A 74 -8.15 -8.15 0.86
CA VAL A 74 -8.24 -6.74 0.42
C VAL A 74 -8.28 -6.64 -1.10
N PHE A 75 -7.41 -7.37 -1.81
CA PHE A 75 -7.38 -7.38 -3.28
C PHE A 75 -8.68 -7.94 -3.86
N GLN A 76 -9.21 -9.01 -3.27
CA GLN A 76 -10.50 -9.58 -3.69
C GLN A 76 -11.65 -8.60 -3.49
N ALA A 77 -11.69 -7.88 -2.38
CA ALA A 77 -12.72 -6.88 -2.11
C ALA A 77 -12.66 -5.70 -3.11
N ILE A 78 -11.46 -5.27 -3.49
CA ILE A 78 -11.27 -4.23 -4.52
C ILE A 78 -11.77 -4.72 -5.87
N LYS A 79 -11.39 -5.94 -6.27
CA LYS A 79 -11.84 -6.56 -7.52
C LYS A 79 -13.37 -6.70 -7.56
N SER A 80 -13.98 -7.15 -6.47
CA SER A 80 -15.43 -7.28 -6.37
C SER A 80 -16.16 -5.93 -6.44
N ARG A 81 -15.58 -4.87 -5.84
CA ARG A 81 -16.21 -3.54 -5.76
C ARG A 81 -16.03 -2.71 -7.02
N TYR A 82 -14.84 -2.74 -7.62
CA TYR A 82 -14.46 -1.83 -8.70
C TYR A 82 -14.06 -2.54 -9.99
N GLY A 83 -13.90 -3.86 -9.98
CA GLY A 83 -13.47 -4.65 -11.13
C GLY A 83 -12.01 -4.51 -11.53
N ARG A 84 -11.26 -3.60 -10.88
CA ARG A 84 -9.87 -3.27 -11.23
C ARG A 84 -9.06 -2.75 -10.06
N LEU A 85 -7.75 -2.85 -10.17
CA LEU A 85 -6.75 -2.13 -9.39
C LEU A 85 -5.76 -1.50 -10.37
N ASP A 86 -5.36 -0.25 -10.16
CA ASP A 86 -4.43 0.49 -11.04
C ASP A 86 -3.21 0.99 -10.29
N ILE A 87 -3.34 1.24 -8.98
CA ILE A 87 -2.28 1.81 -8.16
C ILE A 87 -2.23 1.05 -6.84
N LEU A 88 -1.07 0.52 -6.50
CA LEU A 88 -0.79 -0.04 -5.17
C LEU A 88 0.25 0.82 -4.47
N VAL A 89 -0.02 1.24 -3.24
CA VAL A 89 0.94 1.92 -2.36
C VAL A 89 1.18 1.05 -1.14
N ASN A 90 2.28 0.31 -1.13
CA ASN A 90 2.79 -0.42 0.03
C ASN A 90 3.45 0.59 0.98
N ASN A 91 2.65 1.15 1.90
CA ASN A 91 3.05 2.23 2.80
C ASN A 91 3.09 1.79 4.27
N ALA A 92 2.38 0.74 4.67
CA ALA A 92 2.39 0.25 6.05
C ALA A 92 3.83 0.04 6.54
N GLY A 93 4.12 0.53 7.75
CA GLY A 93 5.45 0.42 8.33
C GLY A 93 5.52 0.94 9.75
N ILE A 94 6.49 0.43 10.50
CA ILE A 94 6.77 0.80 11.90
C ILE A 94 8.25 1.03 12.10
N VAL A 95 8.58 1.70 13.20
CA VAL A 95 9.94 1.78 13.75
C VAL A 95 9.88 1.16 15.14
N ASP A 96 10.31 -0.08 15.29
CA ASP A 96 10.33 -0.80 16.57
C ASP A 96 11.55 -1.75 16.62
N GLU A 97 12.68 -1.20 17.03
CA GLU A 97 13.94 -1.95 17.11
C GLU A 97 13.90 -3.09 18.15
N LYS A 98 13.05 -2.97 19.19
CA LYS A 98 12.90 -4.01 20.21
C LYS A 98 12.22 -5.25 19.64
N ASN A 99 11.26 -5.06 18.77
CA ASN A 99 10.54 -6.13 18.07
C ASN A 99 10.95 -6.22 16.60
N TRP A 100 12.27 -6.29 16.35
CA TRP A 100 12.83 -6.24 15.00
C TRP A 100 12.24 -7.30 14.04
N ARG A 101 11.84 -8.48 14.55
CA ARG A 101 11.18 -9.51 13.72
C ARG A 101 9.86 -8.99 13.17
N LYS A 102 9.00 -8.43 14.05
CA LYS A 102 7.73 -7.82 13.65
C LYS A 102 7.94 -6.63 12.71
N LEU A 103 8.99 -5.86 12.95
CA LEU A 103 9.37 -4.75 12.07
C LEU A 103 9.71 -5.27 10.66
N ILE A 104 10.51 -6.32 10.53
CA ILE A 104 10.85 -6.92 9.22
C ILE A 104 9.60 -7.50 8.55
N GLU A 105 8.73 -8.19 9.28
CA GLU A 105 7.47 -8.71 8.75
C GLU A 105 6.61 -7.59 8.15
N ILE A 106 6.45 -6.46 8.87
CA ILE A 106 5.62 -5.34 8.41
C ILE A 106 6.34 -4.54 7.32
N ASN A 107 7.62 -4.16 7.50
CA ASN A 107 8.27 -3.19 6.63
C ASN A 107 8.83 -3.78 5.34
N LEU A 108 9.10 -5.09 5.30
CA LEU A 108 9.74 -5.75 4.16
C LEU A 108 8.89 -6.91 3.61
N LEU A 109 8.57 -7.91 4.43
CA LEU A 109 7.85 -9.09 3.93
C LEU A 109 6.46 -8.73 3.42
N SER A 110 5.73 -7.84 4.12
CA SER A 110 4.43 -7.38 3.64
C SER A 110 4.52 -6.59 2.32
N VAL A 111 5.61 -5.82 2.13
CA VAL A 111 5.85 -5.10 0.87
C VAL A 111 6.09 -6.08 -0.29
N MET A 112 6.87 -7.14 -0.04
CA MET A 112 7.09 -8.19 -1.03
C MET A 112 5.79 -8.89 -1.39
N GLN A 113 5.00 -9.30 -0.40
CA GLN A 113 3.71 -9.93 -0.59
C GLN A 113 2.72 -9.02 -1.33
N GLY A 114 2.57 -7.76 -0.88
CA GLY A 114 1.68 -6.79 -1.53
C GLY A 114 2.09 -6.53 -2.99
N THR A 115 3.39 -6.48 -3.26
CA THR A 115 3.91 -6.33 -4.63
C THR A 115 3.54 -7.53 -5.50
N GLN A 116 3.69 -8.76 -5.01
CA GLN A 116 3.31 -9.97 -5.74
C GLN A 116 1.81 -10.00 -6.03
N LEU A 117 0.96 -9.75 -5.03
CA LEU A 117 -0.49 -9.65 -5.20
C LEU A 117 -0.89 -8.52 -6.18
N GLY A 118 -0.16 -7.41 -6.12
CA GLY A 118 -0.34 -6.28 -7.04
C GLY A 118 -0.01 -6.64 -8.49
N ILE A 119 1.12 -7.29 -8.72
CA ILE A 119 1.52 -7.79 -10.05
C ILE A 119 0.45 -8.76 -10.57
N GLU A 120 0.07 -9.76 -9.78
CA GLU A 120 -0.94 -10.74 -10.16
C GLU A 120 -2.29 -10.09 -10.50
N THR A 121 -2.71 -9.09 -9.72
CA THR A 121 -4.00 -8.42 -9.92
C THR A 121 -4.01 -7.45 -11.11
N MET A 122 -2.89 -6.76 -11.37
CA MET A 122 -2.80 -5.70 -12.38
C MET A 122 -2.22 -6.16 -13.71
N SER A 123 -1.48 -7.29 -13.76
CA SER A 123 -0.85 -7.79 -14.98
C SER A 123 -1.87 -8.06 -16.07
N LYS A 124 -1.53 -7.64 -17.29
CA LYS A 124 -2.32 -7.93 -18.49
C LYS A 124 -2.41 -9.42 -18.78
N ASP A 125 -1.39 -10.19 -18.44
CA ASP A 125 -1.35 -11.64 -18.61
C ASP A 125 -2.39 -12.35 -17.75
N HIS A 126 -2.80 -11.72 -16.65
CA HIS A 126 -3.85 -12.22 -15.74
C HIS A 126 -5.18 -11.49 -15.90
N GLY A 127 -5.37 -10.77 -17.03
CA GLY A 127 -6.60 -10.03 -17.32
C GLY A 127 -6.73 -8.69 -16.62
N GLY A 128 -5.65 -8.16 -16.08
CA GLY A 128 -5.56 -6.80 -15.55
C GLY A 128 -5.39 -5.76 -16.66
N ASN A 129 -5.26 -4.50 -16.26
CA ASN A 129 -5.11 -3.37 -17.19
C ASN A 129 -3.72 -2.70 -17.14
N GLY A 130 -2.74 -3.37 -16.54
CA GLY A 130 -1.52 -2.76 -16.10
C GLY A 130 -1.73 -1.84 -14.89
N GLY A 131 -0.64 -1.33 -14.32
CA GLY A 131 -0.74 -0.45 -13.16
C GLY A 131 0.62 0.02 -12.65
N VAL A 132 0.59 0.66 -11.48
CA VAL A 132 1.79 1.18 -10.81
C VAL A 132 1.84 0.67 -9.38
N ILE A 133 3.00 0.14 -8.98
CA ILE A 133 3.27 -0.25 -7.60
C ILE A 133 4.30 0.72 -7.01
N ILE A 134 3.96 1.31 -5.87
CA ILE A 134 4.81 2.22 -5.13
C ILE A 134 5.15 1.56 -3.78
N ASN A 135 6.42 1.24 -3.60
CA ASN A 135 6.95 0.70 -2.34
C ASN A 135 7.60 1.82 -1.53
N VAL A 136 6.99 2.17 -0.40
CA VAL A 136 7.47 3.29 0.42
C VAL A 136 8.70 2.86 1.23
N SER A 137 9.85 3.40 0.85
CA SER A 137 11.09 3.24 1.59
C SER A 137 11.33 4.44 2.53
N SER A 138 12.57 4.83 2.73
CA SER A 138 13.01 5.91 3.60
C SER A 138 14.41 6.37 3.20
N ALA A 139 14.88 7.50 3.71
CA ALA A 139 16.29 7.85 3.71
C ALA A 139 17.16 6.75 4.37
N ALA A 140 16.58 6.04 5.37
CA ALA A 140 17.20 4.85 5.99
C ALA A 140 17.37 3.65 5.04
N GLY A 141 16.81 3.68 3.85
CA GLY A 141 17.06 2.70 2.78
C GLY A 141 18.17 3.11 1.81
N LEU A 142 18.76 4.30 2.00
CA LEU A 142 19.84 4.84 1.17
C LEU A 142 21.14 5.05 1.95
N GLN A 143 21.02 5.28 3.25
CA GLN A 143 22.17 5.47 4.15
C GLN A 143 21.90 4.87 5.52
N PRO A 144 22.92 4.35 6.22
CA PRO A 144 22.76 3.76 7.54
C PRO A 144 22.40 4.82 8.60
N MET A 145 21.57 4.40 9.57
CA MET A 145 21.22 5.20 10.75
C MET A 145 21.54 4.40 11.99
N PHE A 146 22.42 4.91 12.87
CA PHE A 146 22.99 4.19 14.01
C PHE A 146 21.95 3.71 15.04
N ILE A 147 20.85 4.45 15.22
CA ILE A 147 19.85 4.16 16.25
C ILE A 147 18.72 3.24 15.77
N THR A 148 18.67 2.93 14.46
CA THR A 148 17.59 2.13 13.87
C THR A 148 18.11 1.09 12.86
N PRO A 149 19.00 0.16 13.29
CA PRO A 149 19.64 -0.79 12.37
C PRO A 149 18.65 -1.76 11.70
N ALA A 150 17.64 -2.28 12.43
CA ALA A 150 16.67 -3.18 11.85
C ALA A 150 15.73 -2.43 10.87
N TYR A 151 15.35 -1.20 11.21
CA TYR A 151 14.59 -0.35 10.29
C TYR A 151 15.38 -0.06 9.01
N CYS A 152 16.66 0.30 9.13
CA CYS A 152 17.55 0.45 7.96
C CYS A 152 17.58 -0.80 7.11
N ALA A 153 17.84 -1.96 7.72
CA ALA A 153 17.88 -3.24 7.00
C ALA A 153 16.58 -3.48 6.22
N SER A 154 15.41 -3.23 6.84
CA SER A 154 14.11 -3.36 6.18
C SER A 154 13.99 -2.42 4.97
N LYS A 155 14.39 -1.16 5.11
CA LYS A 155 14.24 -0.14 4.06
C LYS A 155 15.27 -0.27 2.93
N PHE A 156 16.51 -0.73 3.21
CA PHE A 156 17.45 -1.19 2.19
C PHE A 156 16.90 -2.40 1.43
N GLY A 157 16.27 -3.36 2.14
CA GLY A 157 15.60 -4.50 1.53
C GLY A 157 14.50 -4.08 0.55
N VAL A 158 13.66 -3.12 0.92
CA VAL A 158 12.61 -2.56 0.02
C VAL A 158 13.23 -1.94 -1.23
N VAL A 159 14.31 -1.17 -1.11
CA VAL A 159 15.00 -0.57 -2.27
C VAL A 159 15.58 -1.66 -3.18
N GLY A 160 16.31 -2.63 -2.60
CA GLY A 160 16.89 -3.75 -3.34
C GLY A 160 15.82 -4.55 -4.09
N TYR A 161 14.77 -4.97 -3.37
CA TYR A 161 13.64 -5.70 -3.93
C TYR A 161 12.97 -4.96 -5.09
N THR A 162 12.63 -3.68 -4.88
CA THR A 162 11.96 -2.87 -5.90
C THR A 162 12.82 -2.71 -7.16
N ARG A 163 14.13 -2.45 -6.99
CA ARG A 163 15.06 -2.34 -8.13
C ARG A 163 15.23 -3.66 -8.88
N SER A 164 15.23 -4.79 -8.19
CA SER A 164 15.34 -6.10 -8.81
C SER A 164 14.11 -6.47 -9.66
N LEU A 165 12.95 -5.89 -9.36
CA LEU A 165 11.73 -6.07 -10.15
C LEU A 165 11.64 -5.14 -11.38
N ALA A 166 12.42 -4.07 -11.44
CA ALA A 166 12.33 -3.07 -12.52
C ALA A 166 12.71 -3.62 -13.91
N GLY A 167 13.29 -4.81 -14.01
CA GLY A 167 13.58 -5.52 -15.27
C GLY A 167 12.50 -6.54 -15.67
N ILE A 168 11.45 -6.69 -14.88
CA ILE A 168 10.36 -7.62 -15.18
C ILE A 168 9.30 -6.84 -15.97
N GLU A 169 9.23 -7.08 -17.28
CA GLU A 169 8.19 -6.53 -18.16
C GLU A 169 6.84 -7.23 -17.87
N CYS A 170 6.20 -6.93 -16.75
CA CYS A 170 4.91 -7.54 -16.36
C CYS A 170 3.75 -6.55 -16.40
N CYS A 171 3.93 -5.34 -16.87
CA CYS A 171 2.88 -4.31 -16.75
C CYS A 171 2.55 -3.66 -18.07
#